data_26a1118ad1cac8e1207d072a7d897ec8
#
_entry.id   26a1118ad1cac8e1207d072a7d897ec8
#
_cell.length_a   1.000
_cell.length_b   1.000
_cell.length_c   1.000
_cell.angle_alpha   90.00
_cell.angle_beta   90.00
_cell.angle_gamma   90.00
#
_symmetry.space_group_name_H-M   'P 1'
#
loop_
_entity.id
_entity.type
_entity.pdbx_description
1 polymer ?
#
loop_
_entity_poly.entity_id
_entity_poly.type
_entity_poly.pdbx_seq_one_letter_code
_entity_poly.pdbx_strand_id
1 'polypeptide(L)'
;MIILTDCDGVLLNWAQSYNWWMHRKGYRQKQPNEYAMDKCYGIPRDESRDLCKTFCESAAVGFLPPLRDAVKYVRKLHEEHGVVFHCITSMSDDRYAIKLREQNLDRVFGEGVFERLVCLPCGEDKDEALERYRDSDFIWVEDKTENANLGAEMGLNSFLIEHPYNVGKETHEGVTRVKNWKEIYEYVG
;
A
#
# COMPACT_ATOMS: atom_id res chain seq x y z
N MET A 1 -19.83 -4.67 3.32
CA MET A 1 -19.15 -3.83 2.28
C MET A 1 -17.71 -4.26 2.18
N ILE A 2 -17.13 -4.25 0.95
CA ILE A 2 -15.72 -4.58 0.71
C ILE A 2 -14.97 -3.29 0.36
N ILE A 3 -13.80 -3.10 0.96
CA ILE A 3 -12.83 -2.08 0.55
C ILE A 3 -11.56 -2.78 0.08
N LEU A 4 -11.14 -2.47 -1.14
CA LEU A 4 -9.87 -2.90 -1.72
C LEU A 4 -8.78 -1.90 -1.31
N THR A 5 -7.60 -2.38 -0.96
CA THR A 5 -6.54 -1.48 -0.51
C THR A 5 -5.16 -2.02 -0.90
N ASP A 6 -4.24 -1.12 -1.25
CA ASP A 6 -2.82 -1.44 -1.16
C ASP A 6 -2.38 -1.54 0.30
N CYS A 7 -1.19 -2.00 0.54
CA CYS A 7 -0.62 -2.16 1.88
C CYS A 7 0.43 -1.09 2.19
N ASP A 8 1.48 -1.03 1.39
CA ASP A 8 2.68 -0.25 1.64
C ASP A 8 2.47 1.21 1.21
N GLY A 9 2.55 2.17 2.13
CA GLY A 9 2.19 3.56 1.87
C GLY A 9 0.70 3.87 2.01
N VAL A 10 -0.13 2.86 2.27
CA VAL A 10 -1.58 3.00 2.49
C VAL A 10 -1.97 2.57 3.91
N LEU A 11 -1.68 1.35 4.28
CA LEU A 11 -1.94 0.75 5.61
C LEU A 11 -0.72 0.82 6.51
N LEU A 12 0.44 0.48 5.96
CA LEU A 12 1.71 0.33 6.67
C LEU A 12 2.76 1.32 6.15
N ASN A 13 3.61 1.82 7.03
CA ASN A 13 4.69 2.74 6.71
C ASN A 13 5.95 1.98 6.26
N TRP A 14 5.87 1.40 5.06
CA TRP A 14 6.98 0.68 4.44
C TRP A 14 8.22 1.57 4.26
N ALA A 15 8.01 2.80 3.77
CA ALA A 15 9.09 3.73 3.47
C ALA A 15 9.97 4.04 4.68
N GLN A 16 9.37 4.21 5.87
CA GLN A 16 10.12 4.43 7.11
C GLN A 16 10.98 3.22 7.47
N SER A 17 10.41 2.03 7.42
CA SER A 17 11.12 0.78 7.77
C SER A 17 12.21 0.46 6.77
N TYR A 18 11.95 0.66 5.47
CA TYR A 18 12.94 0.49 4.42
C TYR A 18 14.10 1.49 4.58
N ASN A 19 13.79 2.75 4.88
CA ASN A 19 14.82 3.77 5.10
C ASN A 19 15.73 3.41 6.30
N TRP A 20 15.17 2.91 7.39
CA TRP A 20 15.96 2.45 8.53
C TRP A 20 16.85 1.26 8.18
N TRP A 21 16.31 0.30 7.43
CA TRP A 21 17.06 -0.86 6.97
C TRP A 21 18.20 -0.46 6.03
N MET A 22 17.95 0.44 5.08
CA MET A 22 18.95 1.00 4.18
C MET A 22 20.03 1.79 4.91
N HIS A 23 19.62 2.58 5.90
CA HIS A 23 20.53 3.35 6.74
C HIS A 23 21.55 2.44 7.47
N ARG A 24 21.10 1.31 7.98
CA ARG A 24 21.98 0.31 8.64
C ARG A 24 22.95 -0.34 7.68
N LYS A 25 22.64 -0.36 6.38
CA LYS A 25 23.55 -0.82 5.30
C LYS A 25 24.48 0.29 4.75
N GLY A 26 24.39 1.50 5.28
CA GLY A 26 25.24 2.63 4.88
C GLY A 26 24.63 3.54 3.80
N TYR A 27 23.45 3.21 3.27
CA TYR A 27 22.79 4.07 2.29
C TYR A 27 22.10 5.27 2.94
N ARG A 28 22.02 6.37 2.21
CA ARG A 28 21.34 7.61 2.62
C ARG A 28 20.47 8.13 1.49
N GLN A 29 19.29 8.59 1.82
CA GLN A 29 18.40 9.23 0.86
C GLN A 29 19.04 10.51 0.33
N LYS A 30 19.05 10.67 -1.00
CA LYS A 30 19.47 11.88 -1.71
C LYS A 30 18.26 12.71 -2.14
N GLN A 31 17.16 12.04 -2.50
CA GLN A 31 15.89 12.64 -2.95
C GLN A 31 14.72 11.96 -2.23
N PRO A 32 14.41 12.37 -0.96
CA PRO A 32 13.46 11.65 -0.10
C PRO A 32 12.00 11.70 -0.58
N ASN A 33 11.68 12.60 -1.50
CA ASN A 33 10.34 12.75 -2.07
C ASN A 33 10.15 11.96 -3.39
N GLU A 34 11.13 11.18 -3.79
CA GLU A 34 11.00 10.31 -4.96
C GLU A 34 10.35 8.97 -4.58
N TYR A 35 9.41 8.51 -5.41
CA TYR A 35 8.79 7.19 -5.25
C TYR A 35 9.78 6.07 -5.60
N ALA A 36 10.51 6.24 -6.72
CA ALA A 36 11.46 5.26 -7.21
C ALA A 36 12.71 5.21 -6.32
N MET A 37 12.96 4.07 -5.69
CA MET A 37 14.04 3.91 -4.70
C MET A 37 15.44 4.08 -5.29
N ASP A 38 15.66 3.75 -6.57
CA ASP A 38 16.90 4.04 -7.28
C ASP A 38 17.21 5.55 -7.31
N LYS A 39 16.22 6.38 -7.60
CA LYS A 39 16.33 7.83 -7.56
C LYS A 39 16.43 8.36 -6.13
N CYS A 40 15.58 7.82 -5.23
CA CYS A 40 15.58 8.21 -3.82
C CYS A 40 16.98 8.08 -3.18
N TYR A 41 17.68 6.98 -3.44
CA TYR A 41 19.02 6.73 -2.88
C TYR A 41 20.16 7.08 -3.85
N GLY A 42 19.87 7.35 -5.12
CA GLY A 42 20.88 7.63 -6.17
C GLY A 42 21.81 6.45 -6.40
N ILE A 43 21.23 5.25 -6.53
CA ILE A 43 21.91 3.97 -6.79
C ILE A 43 21.43 3.39 -8.13
N PRO A 44 22.14 2.43 -8.73
CA PRO A 44 21.69 1.74 -9.93
C PRO A 44 20.34 1.06 -9.74
N ARG A 45 19.52 1.05 -10.81
CA ARG A 45 18.14 0.49 -10.75
C ARG A 45 18.13 -0.98 -10.36
N ASP A 46 19.04 -1.78 -10.88
CA ASP A 46 19.11 -3.21 -10.59
C ASP A 46 19.47 -3.45 -9.11
N GLU A 47 20.47 -2.71 -8.59
CA GLU A 47 20.83 -2.75 -7.17
C GLU A 47 19.64 -2.36 -6.28
N SER A 48 18.90 -1.31 -6.67
CA SER A 48 17.69 -0.87 -5.95
C SER A 48 16.63 -1.96 -5.92
N ARG A 49 16.38 -2.65 -7.05
CA ARG A 49 15.41 -3.75 -7.14
C ARG A 49 15.80 -4.93 -6.23
N ASP A 50 17.07 -5.31 -6.24
CA ASP A 50 17.60 -6.39 -5.40
C ASP A 50 17.49 -6.05 -3.90
N LEU A 51 17.77 -4.80 -3.53
CA LEU A 51 17.62 -4.32 -2.15
C LEU A 51 16.17 -4.28 -1.71
N CYS A 52 15.25 -3.80 -2.55
CA CYS A 52 13.80 -3.82 -2.27
C CYS A 52 13.31 -5.26 -2.09
N LYS A 53 13.66 -6.17 -3.00
CA LYS A 53 13.31 -7.59 -2.88
C LYS A 53 13.86 -8.20 -1.60
N THR A 54 15.15 -7.99 -1.30
CA THR A 54 15.79 -8.49 -0.08
C THR A 54 15.09 -7.98 1.18
N PHE A 55 14.67 -6.72 1.21
CA PHE A 55 13.90 -6.17 2.33
C PHE A 55 12.52 -6.82 2.44
N CYS A 56 11.78 -6.92 1.35
CA CYS A 56 10.44 -7.52 1.31
C CYS A 56 10.43 -9.01 1.69
N GLU A 57 11.54 -9.72 1.50
CA GLU A 57 11.72 -11.13 1.89
C GLU A 57 12.41 -11.30 3.25
N SER A 58 12.75 -10.20 3.94
CA SER A 58 13.35 -10.25 5.27
C SER A 58 12.32 -10.29 6.39
N ALA A 59 12.76 -10.67 7.59
CA ALA A 59 11.92 -10.63 8.78
C ALA A 59 11.34 -9.23 9.09
N ALA A 60 11.97 -8.17 8.60
CA ALA A 60 11.52 -6.79 8.81
C ALA A 60 10.11 -6.54 8.28
N VAL A 61 9.71 -7.19 7.18
CA VAL A 61 8.37 -7.02 6.57
C VAL A 61 7.23 -7.47 7.49
N GLY A 62 7.52 -8.34 8.45
CA GLY A 62 6.57 -8.77 9.47
C GLY A 62 6.35 -7.77 10.61
N PHE A 63 7.05 -6.62 10.61
CA PHE A 63 7.04 -5.66 11.73
C PHE A 63 6.93 -4.20 11.26
N LEU A 64 6.33 -3.97 10.10
CA LEU A 64 6.09 -2.61 9.62
C LEU A 64 5.13 -1.87 10.55
N PRO A 65 5.41 -0.62 10.92
CA PRO A 65 4.49 0.20 11.70
C PRO A 65 3.30 0.65 10.83
N PRO A 66 2.15 0.97 11.46
CA PRO A 66 1.01 1.52 10.73
C PRO A 66 1.34 2.91 10.13
N LEU A 67 0.63 3.23 9.05
CA LEU A 67 0.67 4.55 8.45
C LEU A 67 -0.32 5.48 9.15
N ARG A 68 0.14 6.65 9.61
CA ARG A 68 -0.72 7.73 10.13
C ARG A 68 -1.85 7.21 11.05
N ASP A 69 -3.09 7.48 10.67
CA ASP A 69 -4.32 7.15 11.39
C ASP A 69 -4.99 5.83 10.93
N ALA A 70 -4.30 5.04 10.08
CA ALA A 70 -4.86 3.83 9.47
C ALA A 70 -5.45 2.86 10.52
N VAL A 71 -4.73 2.59 11.63
CA VAL A 71 -5.24 1.67 12.67
C VAL A 71 -6.60 2.10 13.19
N LYS A 72 -6.74 3.39 13.47
CA LYS A 72 -7.97 3.94 14.06
C LYS A 72 -9.16 3.77 13.11
N TYR A 73 -9.00 4.19 11.87
CA TYR A 73 -10.14 4.30 10.96
C TYR A 73 -10.43 3.01 10.19
N VAL A 74 -9.43 2.18 9.90
CA VAL A 74 -9.64 0.83 9.37
C VAL A 74 -10.42 -0.03 10.37
N ARG A 75 -10.05 0.00 11.66
CA ARG A 75 -10.81 -0.69 12.71
C ARG A 75 -12.22 -0.15 12.84
N LYS A 76 -12.41 1.17 12.83
CA LYS A 76 -13.75 1.77 12.88
C LYS A 76 -14.62 1.36 11.69
N LEU A 77 -14.07 1.37 10.47
CA LEU A 77 -14.77 0.88 9.29
C LEU A 77 -15.21 -0.58 9.46
N HIS A 78 -14.34 -1.42 10.01
CA HIS A 78 -14.66 -2.81 10.28
C HIS A 78 -15.72 -2.97 11.39
N GLU A 79 -15.51 -2.33 12.54
CA GLU A 79 -16.33 -2.51 13.74
C GLU A 79 -17.69 -1.79 13.65
N GLU A 80 -17.73 -0.58 13.07
CA GLU A 80 -18.93 0.26 13.04
C GLU A 80 -19.76 0.06 11.75
N HIS A 81 -19.11 -0.25 10.61
CA HIS A 81 -19.78 -0.38 9.31
C HIS A 81 -19.73 -1.80 8.72
N GLY A 82 -19.14 -2.76 9.42
CA GLY A 82 -19.03 -4.15 8.95
C GLY A 82 -18.20 -4.30 7.68
N VAL A 83 -17.25 -3.38 7.44
CA VAL A 83 -16.36 -3.44 6.28
C VAL A 83 -15.37 -4.58 6.45
N VAL A 84 -15.16 -5.37 5.40
CA VAL A 84 -14.04 -6.30 5.27
C VAL A 84 -13.08 -5.79 4.20
N PHE A 85 -11.79 -6.05 4.39
CA PHE A 85 -10.77 -5.52 3.50
C PHE A 85 -10.15 -6.64 2.64
N HIS A 86 -9.95 -6.34 1.35
CA HIS A 86 -9.11 -7.12 0.47
C HIS A 86 -7.84 -6.33 0.18
N CYS A 87 -6.72 -6.81 0.67
CA CYS A 87 -5.41 -6.17 0.47
C CYS A 87 -4.72 -6.76 -0.76
N ILE A 88 -4.29 -5.89 -1.69
CA ILE A 88 -3.58 -6.25 -2.93
C ILE A 88 -2.29 -5.45 -2.97
N THR A 89 -1.16 -6.11 -2.78
CA THR A 89 0.15 -5.45 -2.60
C THR A 89 1.25 -6.11 -3.42
N SER A 90 2.10 -5.28 -4.07
CA SER A 90 3.25 -5.74 -4.85
C SER A 90 4.50 -5.72 -3.98
N MET A 91 4.75 -6.81 -3.27
CA MET A 91 5.87 -6.92 -2.34
C MET A 91 6.80 -8.11 -2.61
N SER A 92 6.27 -9.31 -2.67
CA SER A 92 6.92 -10.57 -2.96
C SER A 92 5.90 -11.69 -3.06
N ASP A 93 6.17 -12.70 -3.86
CA ASP A 93 5.44 -13.97 -3.96
C ASP A 93 6.05 -15.08 -3.10
N ASP A 94 7.09 -14.78 -2.32
CA ASP A 94 7.65 -15.72 -1.35
C ASP A 94 6.66 -16.03 -0.22
N ARG A 95 6.38 -17.32 -0.01
CA ARG A 95 5.37 -17.78 0.94
C ARG A 95 5.64 -17.37 2.40
N TYR A 96 6.90 -17.20 2.78
CA TYR A 96 7.25 -16.77 4.15
C TYR A 96 7.07 -15.26 4.30
N ALA A 97 7.42 -14.49 3.28
CA ALA A 97 7.16 -13.07 3.24
C ALA A 97 5.65 -12.76 3.29
N ILE A 98 4.84 -13.51 2.54
CA ILE A 98 3.38 -13.42 2.56
C ILE A 98 2.84 -13.70 3.98
N LYS A 99 3.29 -14.78 4.62
CA LYS A 99 2.88 -15.11 5.99
C LYS A 99 3.28 -14.04 7.01
N LEU A 100 4.46 -13.46 6.87
CA LEU A 100 4.90 -12.35 7.72
C LEU A 100 4.03 -11.11 7.53
N ARG A 101 3.64 -10.79 6.30
CA ARG A 101 2.72 -9.69 6.00
C ARG A 101 1.34 -9.93 6.61
N GLU A 102 0.77 -11.11 6.45
CA GLU A 102 -0.49 -11.51 7.05
C GLU A 102 -0.46 -11.33 8.58
N GLN A 103 0.55 -11.88 9.24
CA GLN A 103 0.75 -11.72 10.68
C GLN A 103 0.95 -10.25 11.10
N ASN A 104 1.58 -9.43 10.25
CA ASN A 104 1.73 -8.00 10.53
C ASN A 104 0.38 -7.27 10.47
N LEU A 105 -0.43 -7.56 9.46
CA LEU A 105 -1.78 -6.98 9.31
C LEU A 105 -2.67 -7.38 10.48
N ASP A 106 -2.73 -8.66 10.84
CA ASP A 106 -3.52 -9.17 11.96
C ASP A 106 -3.11 -8.53 13.30
N ARG A 107 -1.80 -8.43 13.55
CA ARG A 107 -1.31 -7.80 14.79
C ARG A 107 -1.63 -6.31 14.87
N VAL A 108 -1.58 -5.58 13.76
CA VAL A 108 -1.78 -4.12 13.73
C VAL A 108 -3.27 -3.77 13.70
N PHE A 109 -4.06 -4.45 12.90
CA PHE A 109 -5.45 -4.08 12.64
C PHE A 109 -6.47 -5.00 13.34
N GLY A 110 -6.10 -6.22 13.70
CA GLY A 110 -6.96 -7.24 14.28
C GLY A 110 -7.20 -8.40 13.31
N GLU A 111 -7.36 -9.60 13.87
CA GLU A 111 -7.71 -10.80 13.12
C GLU A 111 -9.10 -10.63 12.47
N GLY A 112 -9.24 -11.08 11.22
CA GLY A 112 -10.52 -11.06 10.49
C GLY A 112 -10.86 -9.73 9.82
N VAL A 113 -10.10 -8.66 10.01
CA VAL A 113 -10.27 -7.38 9.30
C VAL A 113 -9.99 -7.55 7.81
N PHE A 114 -8.94 -8.32 7.48
CA PHE A 114 -8.56 -8.62 6.09
C PHE A 114 -9.05 -10.02 5.73
N GLU A 115 -10.11 -10.10 4.91
CA GLU A 115 -10.64 -11.36 4.40
C GLU A 115 -9.71 -11.95 3.32
N ARG A 116 -8.98 -11.09 2.62
CA ARG A 116 -8.12 -11.51 1.51
C ARG A 116 -6.83 -10.71 1.49
N LEU A 117 -5.72 -11.44 1.34
CA LEU A 117 -4.41 -10.86 1.04
C LEU A 117 -3.90 -11.44 -0.29
N VAL A 118 -3.63 -10.57 -1.25
CA VAL A 118 -3.01 -10.90 -2.54
C VAL A 118 -1.65 -10.23 -2.59
N CYS A 119 -0.59 -11.02 -2.56
CA CYS A 119 0.77 -10.53 -2.71
C CYS A 119 1.27 -10.86 -4.12
N LEU A 120 1.73 -9.82 -4.82
CA LEU A 120 2.34 -9.90 -6.14
C LEU A 120 3.86 -9.77 -6.01
N PRO A 121 4.64 -10.24 -6.99
CA PRO A 121 6.08 -9.97 -7.06
C PRO A 121 6.39 -8.49 -6.91
N CYS A 122 7.58 -8.17 -6.40
CA CYS A 122 8.00 -6.79 -6.16
C CYS A 122 8.01 -5.98 -7.45
N GLY A 123 7.18 -4.93 -7.49
CA GLY A 123 7.04 -4.03 -8.64
C GLY A 123 6.12 -4.54 -9.75
N GLU A 124 5.42 -5.65 -9.55
CA GLU A 124 4.40 -6.16 -10.47
C GLU A 124 3.20 -5.22 -10.53
N ASP A 125 2.59 -5.11 -11.71
CA ASP A 125 1.38 -4.33 -11.93
C ASP A 125 0.16 -5.04 -11.30
N LYS A 126 -0.90 -4.27 -10.98
CA LYS A 126 -2.08 -4.78 -10.24
C LYS A 126 -3.30 -5.05 -11.12
N ASP A 127 -3.20 -4.83 -12.43
CA ASP A 127 -4.29 -4.94 -13.39
C ASP A 127 -4.97 -6.32 -13.37
N GLU A 128 -4.22 -7.41 -13.44
CA GLU A 128 -4.79 -8.76 -13.35
C GLU A 128 -5.46 -9.04 -12.00
N ALA A 129 -4.87 -8.56 -10.92
CA ALA A 129 -5.42 -8.78 -9.58
C ALA A 129 -6.69 -7.96 -9.33
N LEU A 130 -6.83 -6.79 -9.95
CA LEU A 130 -7.99 -5.91 -9.86
C LEU A 130 -9.10 -6.31 -10.84
N GLU A 131 -8.81 -7.02 -11.94
CA GLU A 131 -9.77 -7.35 -12.99
C GLU A 131 -11.04 -8.03 -12.46
N ARG A 132 -10.91 -8.88 -11.45
CA ARG A 132 -12.06 -9.54 -10.82
C ARG A 132 -13.03 -8.58 -10.10
N TYR A 133 -12.63 -7.35 -9.86
CA TYR A 133 -13.42 -6.30 -9.19
C TYR A 133 -13.91 -5.23 -10.16
N ARG A 134 -13.64 -5.36 -11.46
CA ARG A 134 -14.08 -4.42 -12.49
C ARG A 134 -15.58 -4.15 -12.37
N ASP A 135 -15.95 -2.88 -12.49
CA ASP A 135 -17.33 -2.38 -12.45
C ASP A 135 -18.10 -2.75 -11.16
N SER A 136 -17.38 -3.00 -10.05
CA SER A 136 -18.00 -3.36 -8.77
C SER A 136 -18.41 -2.16 -7.92
N ASP A 137 -18.01 -0.94 -8.29
CA ASP A 137 -18.13 0.28 -7.48
C ASP A 137 -17.45 0.15 -6.09
N PHE A 138 -16.58 -0.84 -5.89
CA PHE A 138 -15.86 -0.96 -4.63
C PHE A 138 -14.86 0.18 -4.46
N ILE A 139 -14.62 0.57 -3.22
CA ILE A 139 -13.56 1.52 -2.88
C ILE A 139 -12.20 0.83 -3.12
N TRP A 140 -11.31 1.53 -3.84
CA TRP A 140 -9.91 1.16 -4.03
C TRP A 140 -9.01 2.24 -3.45
N VAL A 141 -8.14 1.90 -2.49
CA VAL A 141 -7.25 2.84 -1.80
C VAL A 141 -5.80 2.56 -2.16
N GLU A 142 -5.09 3.57 -2.67
CA GLU A 142 -3.74 3.49 -3.21
C GLU A 142 -2.90 4.72 -2.86
N ASP A 143 -1.57 4.61 -2.99
CA ASP A 143 -0.63 5.73 -2.87
C ASP A 143 0.18 5.98 -4.16
N LYS A 144 0.16 5.03 -5.09
CA LYS A 144 0.78 5.15 -6.42
C LYS A 144 -0.25 5.68 -7.42
N THR A 145 0.04 6.83 -8.03
CA THR A 145 -0.88 7.51 -8.95
C THR A 145 -1.35 6.62 -10.09
N GLU A 146 -0.44 5.84 -10.68
CA GLU A 146 -0.72 4.97 -11.80
C GLU A 146 -1.74 3.87 -11.43
N ASN A 147 -1.62 3.28 -10.25
CA ASN A 147 -2.56 2.27 -9.76
C ASN A 147 -3.90 2.85 -9.32
N ALA A 148 -3.91 4.09 -8.80
CA ALA A 148 -5.17 4.78 -8.50
C ALA A 148 -5.93 5.11 -9.80
N ASN A 149 -5.23 5.56 -10.84
CA ASN A 149 -5.81 5.79 -12.16
C ASN A 149 -6.39 4.50 -12.75
N LEU A 150 -5.62 3.40 -12.69
CA LEU A 150 -6.07 2.08 -13.12
C LEU A 150 -7.37 1.65 -12.43
N GLY A 151 -7.46 1.85 -11.10
CA GLY A 151 -8.69 1.56 -10.36
C GLY A 151 -9.90 2.35 -10.87
N ALA A 152 -9.73 3.64 -11.14
CA ALA A 152 -10.79 4.49 -11.69
C ALA A 152 -11.19 4.04 -13.12
N GLU A 153 -10.22 3.69 -13.97
CA GLU A 153 -10.47 3.16 -15.32
C GLU A 153 -11.19 1.79 -15.30
N MET A 154 -11.04 1.04 -14.21
CA MET A 154 -11.75 -0.23 -13.98
C MET A 154 -13.13 -0.07 -13.33
N GLY A 155 -13.63 1.15 -13.15
CA GLY A 155 -14.95 1.40 -12.55
C GLY A 155 -14.98 1.21 -11.03
N LEU A 156 -13.84 1.43 -10.36
CA LEU A 156 -13.75 1.45 -8.90
C LEU A 156 -13.85 2.88 -8.38
N ASN A 157 -14.37 3.04 -7.15
CA ASN A 157 -14.29 4.31 -6.42
C ASN A 157 -12.86 4.50 -5.91
N SER A 158 -11.99 5.09 -6.71
CA SER A 158 -10.55 5.14 -6.46
C SER A 158 -10.14 6.31 -5.58
N PHE A 159 -9.40 6.02 -4.53
CA PHE A 159 -8.84 6.99 -3.59
C PHE A 159 -7.31 6.95 -3.63
N LEU A 160 -6.68 8.12 -3.75
CA LEU A 160 -5.24 8.28 -3.69
C LEU A 160 -4.83 8.95 -2.37
N ILE A 161 -4.16 8.21 -1.49
CA ILE A 161 -3.58 8.79 -0.27
C ILE A 161 -2.38 9.66 -0.65
N GLU A 162 -2.40 10.93 -0.25
CA GLU A 162 -1.36 11.89 -0.57
C GLU A 162 -0.06 11.62 0.19
N HIS A 163 1.01 11.58 -0.59
CA HIS A 163 2.41 11.54 -0.14
C HIS A 163 3.24 12.56 -0.91
N PRO A 164 4.41 12.99 -0.39
CA PRO A 164 5.28 13.96 -1.09
C PRO A 164 5.62 13.56 -2.53
N TYR A 165 5.69 12.27 -2.83
CA TYR A 165 6.04 11.75 -4.16
C TYR A 165 4.87 11.74 -5.16
N ASN A 166 3.62 11.91 -4.71
CA ASN A 166 2.45 11.91 -5.59
C ASN A 166 1.69 13.24 -5.62
N VAL A 167 2.02 14.18 -4.72
CA VAL A 167 1.44 15.53 -4.74
C VAL A 167 1.81 16.25 -6.05
N GLY A 168 0.80 16.83 -6.71
CA GLY A 168 0.97 17.55 -7.97
C GLY A 168 1.06 16.69 -9.23
N LYS A 169 1.04 15.34 -9.11
CA LYS A 169 0.86 14.47 -10.27
C LYS A 169 -0.58 14.51 -10.76
N GLU A 170 -0.75 14.49 -12.07
CA GLU A 170 -2.08 14.39 -12.68
C GLU A 170 -2.72 13.03 -12.38
N THR A 171 -4.02 13.04 -12.09
CA THR A 171 -4.82 11.85 -11.82
C THR A 171 -5.99 11.78 -12.79
N HIS A 172 -6.50 10.57 -13.02
CA HIS A 172 -7.78 10.36 -13.69
C HIS A 172 -8.90 11.12 -12.96
N GLU A 173 -9.89 11.62 -13.67
CA GLU A 173 -11.00 12.41 -13.09
C GLU A 173 -11.81 11.65 -12.02
N GLY A 174 -11.88 10.32 -12.11
CA GLY A 174 -12.51 9.43 -11.15
C GLY A 174 -11.68 9.14 -9.89
N VAL A 175 -10.50 9.74 -9.72
CA VAL A 175 -9.66 9.56 -8.54
C VAL A 175 -9.90 10.67 -7.52
N THR A 176 -10.29 10.28 -6.32
CA THR A 176 -10.41 11.20 -5.18
C THR A 176 -9.12 11.21 -4.36
N ARG A 177 -8.50 12.38 -4.20
CA ARG A 177 -7.33 12.55 -3.33
C ARG A 177 -7.74 12.71 -1.89
N VAL A 178 -7.05 12.00 -1.00
CA VAL A 178 -7.28 12.04 0.44
C VAL A 178 -5.95 12.10 1.21
N LYS A 179 -5.96 12.74 2.36
CA LYS A 179 -4.76 12.89 3.19
C LYS A 179 -4.55 11.71 4.13
N ASN A 180 -5.61 11.00 4.47
CA ASN A 180 -5.59 9.97 5.51
C ASN A 180 -6.86 9.11 5.49
N TRP A 181 -6.90 8.07 6.31
CA TRP A 181 -8.02 7.16 6.43
C TRP A 181 -9.29 7.78 7.05
N LYS A 182 -9.14 8.89 7.79
CA LYS A 182 -10.30 9.62 8.32
C LYS A 182 -11.22 10.10 7.21
N GLU A 183 -10.67 10.66 6.13
CA GLU A 183 -11.46 11.16 5.01
C GLU A 183 -12.20 10.03 4.27
N ILE A 184 -11.60 8.84 4.18
CA ILE A 184 -12.26 7.64 3.63
C ILE A 184 -13.39 7.17 4.57
N TYR A 185 -13.15 7.16 5.87
CA TYR A 185 -14.17 6.83 6.88
C TYR A 185 -15.37 7.79 6.80
N GLU A 186 -15.12 9.09 6.67
CA GLU A 186 -16.17 10.11 6.52
C GLU A 186 -16.93 10.02 5.19
N TYR A 187 -16.32 9.45 4.16
CA TYR A 187 -16.99 9.18 2.88
C TYR A 187 -17.93 7.96 2.97
N VAL A 188 -17.58 6.95 3.76
CA VAL A 188 -18.38 5.72 3.93
C VAL A 188 -19.58 5.94 4.85
N GLY A 189 -19.44 6.77 5.88
CA GLY A 189 -20.44 7.00 6.96
C GLY A 189 -21.28 8.18 6.80
#